data_61dbda6ae80b38887a6445dcea670b2f
#
_entry.id   61dbda6ae80b38887a6445dcea670b2f
#
_cell.length_a   1.000
_cell.length_b   1.000
_cell.length_c   1.000
_cell.angle_alpha   90.00
_cell.angle_beta   90.00
_cell.angle_gamma   90.00
#
_symmetry.space_group_name_H-M   'P 1'
#
loop_
_entity.id
_entity.type
_entity.pdbx_description
1 polymer ?
#
loop_
_entity_poly.entity_id
_entity_poly.type
_entity_poly.pdbx_seq_one_letter_code
_entity_poly.pdbx_strand_id
1 'polypeptide(L)'
;MSKSFGNVVDPHEVIDTFGADPFRYFLFREVPFGLDGDFSRHALIKRFNTDLANDLGNLLSRTLSMIEKYFEGIVPDPSLQADDAETPLPGALQLKHQAESISSAFDLSLEKLSFGHAIDTVWDTINNANKFIEDEAPWNLYKTNNMQKLSRVLYTLAETLRIIAVYLFPFMPSTAEKMWKQLNLAHDIAGVTLQIESQWGGLRPGTKICKGPALFPRIETDKTL
;
A
#
# COMPACT_ATOMS: atom_id res chain seq x y z
N MET A 1 13.94 19.45 -21.52
CA MET A 1 12.92 19.27 -22.57
C MET A 1 12.85 20.53 -23.41
N SER A 2 12.88 20.42 -24.74
CA SER A 2 12.75 21.57 -25.65
C SER A 2 11.78 21.17 -26.78
N LYS A 3 10.85 22.07 -27.11
CA LYS A 3 9.90 21.85 -28.22
C LYS A 3 10.59 21.64 -29.56
N SER A 4 11.78 22.23 -29.74
CA SER A 4 12.58 22.12 -30.96
C SER A 4 13.27 20.76 -31.16
N PHE A 5 13.40 19.94 -30.09
CA PHE A 5 14.00 18.60 -30.17
C PHE A 5 12.97 17.46 -30.19
N GLY A 6 11.67 17.78 -30.20
CA GLY A 6 10.62 16.77 -30.24
C GLY A 6 10.53 15.85 -29.01
N ASN A 7 11.22 16.19 -27.92
CA ASN A 7 11.27 15.41 -26.68
C ASN A 7 10.40 16.00 -25.55
N VAL A 8 9.36 16.74 -25.91
CA VAL A 8 8.36 17.25 -24.96
C VAL A 8 7.38 16.12 -24.66
N VAL A 9 7.29 15.74 -23.40
CA VAL A 9 6.27 14.83 -22.93
C VAL A 9 5.05 15.65 -22.53
N ASP A 10 3.90 15.36 -23.12
CA ASP A 10 2.62 15.96 -22.74
C ASP A 10 2.12 15.26 -21.46
N PRO A 11 2.00 15.97 -20.32
CA PRO A 11 1.48 15.39 -19.09
C PRO A 11 0.06 14.82 -19.26
N HIS A 12 -0.77 15.38 -20.13
CA HIS A 12 -2.14 14.90 -20.37
C HIS A 12 -2.13 13.51 -21.02
N GLU A 13 -1.27 13.28 -22.02
CA GLU A 13 -1.13 11.96 -22.65
C GLU A 13 -0.67 10.89 -21.64
N VAL A 14 0.22 11.28 -20.72
CA VAL A 14 0.69 10.38 -19.66
C VAL A 14 -0.43 10.06 -18.67
N ILE A 15 -1.19 11.07 -18.26
CA ILE A 15 -2.33 10.91 -17.34
C ILE A 15 -3.43 10.07 -17.97
N ASP A 16 -3.75 10.29 -19.25
CA ASP A 16 -4.77 9.54 -19.97
C ASP A 16 -4.37 8.05 -20.11
N THR A 17 -3.07 7.77 -20.25
CA THR A 17 -2.57 6.40 -20.43
C THR A 17 -2.40 5.65 -19.10
N PHE A 18 -1.83 6.29 -18.08
CA PHE A 18 -1.39 5.65 -16.83
C PHE A 18 -2.25 6.03 -15.63
N GLY A 19 -3.01 7.12 -15.73
CA GLY A 19 -3.71 7.73 -14.60
C GLY A 19 -2.87 8.81 -13.89
N ALA A 20 -3.57 9.72 -13.20
CA ALA A 20 -2.93 10.82 -12.49
C ALA A 20 -2.06 10.35 -11.31
N ASP A 21 -2.54 9.38 -10.52
CA ASP A 21 -1.81 8.91 -9.34
C ASP A 21 -0.48 8.24 -9.67
N PRO A 22 -0.37 7.30 -10.65
CA PRO A 22 0.90 6.75 -11.07
C PRO A 22 1.88 7.80 -11.60
N PHE A 23 1.39 8.81 -12.30
CA PHE A 23 2.23 9.91 -12.78
C PHE A 23 2.73 10.77 -11.61
N ARG A 24 1.86 11.14 -10.65
CA ARG A 24 2.26 11.85 -9.42
C ARG A 24 3.30 11.06 -8.62
N TYR A 25 3.04 9.77 -8.42
CA TYR A 25 4.00 8.87 -7.75
C TYR A 25 5.36 8.90 -8.43
N PHE A 26 5.39 8.73 -9.76
CA PHE A 26 6.63 8.74 -10.53
C PHE A 26 7.40 10.05 -10.36
N LEU A 27 6.73 11.19 -10.46
CA LEU A 27 7.38 12.50 -10.31
C LEU A 27 7.97 12.69 -8.90
N PHE A 28 7.21 12.39 -7.86
CA PHE A 28 7.70 12.52 -6.48
C PHE A 28 8.83 11.53 -6.15
N ARG A 29 8.86 10.40 -6.84
CA ARG A 29 9.83 9.32 -6.60
C ARG A 29 11.15 9.54 -7.33
N GLU A 30 11.09 10.01 -8.59
CA GLU A 30 12.25 10.10 -9.48
C GLU A 30 12.89 11.51 -9.49
N VAL A 31 12.11 12.54 -9.17
CA VAL A 31 12.57 13.93 -9.28
C VAL A 31 12.72 14.54 -7.90
N PRO A 32 13.95 14.74 -7.39
CA PRO A 32 14.16 15.49 -6.16
C PRO A 32 13.61 16.91 -6.29
N PHE A 33 12.90 17.37 -5.27
CA PHE A 33 12.28 18.69 -5.29
C PHE A 33 13.34 19.81 -5.50
N GLY A 34 13.07 20.70 -6.45
CA GLY A 34 13.96 21.80 -6.80
C GLY A 34 15.09 21.45 -7.76
N LEU A 35 15.18 20.19 -8.22
CA LEU A 35 16.16 19.75 -9.22
C LEU A 35 15.47 19.40 -10.54
N ASP A 36 16.23 19.40 -11.61
CA ASP A 36 15.77 18.90 -12.89
C ASP A 36 15.65 17.38 -12.86
N GLY A 37 14.56 16.86 -13.42
CA GLY A 37 14.31 15.43 -13.57
C GLY A 37 14.35 14.99 -15.02
N ASP A 38 14.82 13.80 -15.26
CA ASP A 38 14.76 13.18 -16.58
C ASP A 38 13.54 12.26 -16.67
N PHE A 39 12.58 12.63 -17.54
CA PHE A 39 11.41 11.81 -17.76
C PHE A 39 11.70 10.72 -18.78
N SER A 40 11.49 9.48 -18.37
CA SER A 40 11.56 8.33 -19.27
C SER A 40 10.26 7.51 -19.16
N ARG A 41 9.56 7.34 -20.30
CA ARG A 41 8.36 6.46 -20.36
C ARG A 41 8.68 5.03 -19.92
N HIS A 42 9.86 4.55 -20.27
CA HIS A 42 10.34 3.23 -19.83
C HIS A 42 10.49 3.17 -18.29
N ALA A 43 11.08 4.18 -17.67
CA ALA A 43 11.21 4.25 -16.22
C ALA A 43 9.84 4.32 -15.53
N LEU A 44 8.89 5.09 -16.09
CA LEU A 44 7.52 5.16 -15.58
C LEU A 44 6.82 3.79 -15.65
N ILE A 45 6.88 3.08 -16.79
CA ILE A 45 6.30 1.75 -16.91
C ILE A 45 6.96 0.77 -15.95
N LYS A 46 8.28 0.82 -15.81
CA LYS A 46 9.01 -0.02 -14.85
C LYS A 46 8.51 0.22 -13.43
N ARG A 47 8.45 1.48 -12.98
CA ARG A 47 7.93 1.84 -11.65
C ARG A 47 6.47 1.43 -11.47
N PHE A 48 5.64 1.67 -12.48
CA PHE A 48 4.25 1.25 -12.46
C PHE A 48 4.11 -0.26 -12.21
N ASN A 49 4.87 -1.07 -12.96
CA ASN A 49 4.76 -2.52 -12.85
C ASN A 49 5.40 -3.08 -11.58
N THR A 50 6.57 -2.56 -11.16
CA THR A 50 7.27 -3.05 -9.96
C THR A 50 6.62 -2.52 -8.69
N ASP A 51 6.59 -1.22 -8.53
CA ASP A 51 6.21 -0.61 -7.27
C ASP A 51 4.68 -0.61 -7.08
N LEU A 52 3.93 -0.16 -8.11
CA LEU A 52 2.48 0.00 -7.97
C LEU A 52 1.72 -1.32 -8.18
N ALA A 53 1.99 -2.05 -9.26
CA ALA A 53 1.24 -3.27 -9.54
C ALA A 53 1.72 -4.45 -8.68
N ASN A 54 3.04 -4.72 -8.65
CA ASN A 54 3.56 -5.89 -7.93
C ASN A 54 3.64 -5.68 -6.42
N ASP A 55 4.11 -4.52 -5.94
CA ASP A 55 4.27 -4.35 -4.49
C ASP A 55 2.94 -3.96 -3.84
N LEU A 56 2.42 -2.76 -4.10
CA LEU A 56 1.21 -2.26 -3.44
C LEU A 56 -0.06 -2.98 -3.90
N GLY A 57 -0.26 -3.09 -5.22
CA GLY A 57 -1.46 -3.68 -5.80
C GLY A 57 -1.61 -5.17 -5.44
N ASN A 58 -0.51 -5.90 -5.51
CA ASN A 58 -0.49 -7.32 -5.13
C ASN A 58 -0.70 -7.51 -3.62
N LEU A 59 -0.09 -6.68 -2.77
CA LEU A 59 -0.28 -6.72 -1.32
C LEU A 59 -1.77 -6.58 -0.96
N LEU A 60 -2.44 -5.55 -1.48
CA LEU A 60 -3.88 -5.34 -1.24
C LEU A 60 -4.70 -6.52 -1.78
N SER A 61 -4.50 -6.89 -3.03
CA SER A 61 -5.28 -7.95 -3.68
C SER A 61 -5.14 -9.29 -2.97
N ARG A 62 -3.93 -9.69 -2.59
CA ARG A 62 -3.66 -10.93 -1.85
C ARG A 62 -4.30 -10.92 -0.47
N THR A 63 -4.13 -9.84 0.28
CA THR A 63 -4.69 -9.70 1.62
C THR A 63 -6.21 -9.82 1.59
N LEU A 64 -6.88 -9.04 0.74
CA LEU A 64 -8.33 -9.07 0.61
C LEU A 64 -8.84 -10.42 0.08
N SER A 65 -8.14 -11.05 -0.88
CA SER A 65 -8.50 -12.37 -1.37
C SER A 65 -8.41 -13.45 -0.30
N MET A 66 -7.42 -13.37 0.59
CA MET A 66 -7.27 -14.30 1.70
C MET A 66 -8.36 -14.08 2.77
N ILE A 67 -8.70 -12.82 3.09
CA ILE A 67 -9.81 -12.51 3.99
C ILE A 67 -11.14 -12.99 3.39
N GLU A 68 -11.37 -12.75 2.09
CA GLU A 68 -12.56 -13.24 1.39
C GLU A 68 -12.67 -14.76 1.45
N LYS A 69 -11.57 -15.46 1.16
CA LYS A 69 -11.55 -16.92 1.08
C LYS A 69 -11.59 -17.62 2.44
N TYR A 70 -10.90 -17.09 3.45
CA TYR A 70 -10.70 -17.78 4.72
C TYR A 70 -11.61 -17.28 5.84
N PHE A 71 -12.14 -16.07 5.70
CA PHE A 71 -13.01 -15.41 6.68
C PHE A 71 -14.27 -14.80 6.04
N GLU A 72 -14.71 -15.32 4.88
CA GLU A 72 -15.95 -14.90 4.20
C GLU A 72 -16.01 -13.37 3.93
N GLY A 73 -14.87 -12.74 3.78
CA GLY A 73 -14.73 -11.31 3.58
C GLY A 73 -14.90 -10.47 4.86
N ILE A 74 -14.86 -11.08 6.02
CA ILE A 74 -14.94 -10.39 7.31
C ILE A 74 -13.52 -10.25 7.87
N VAL A 75 -13.13 -9.03 8.24
CA VAL A 75 -11.85 -8.78 8.91
C VAL A 75 -11.83 -9.57 10.21
N PRO A 76 -10.86 -10.50 10.36
CA PRO A 76 -10.82 -11.37 11.54
C PRO A 76 -10.43 -10.60 12.80
N ASP A 77 -10.89 -11.11 13.94
CA ASP A 77 -10.47 -10.59 15.25
C ASP A 77 -9.14 -11.23 15.66
N PRO A 78 -8.07 -10.44 15.87
CA PRO A 78 -6.78 -10.98 16.28
C PRO A 78 -6.76 -11.54 17.70
N SER A 79 -7.78 -11.26 18.52
CA SER A 79 -7.91 -11.69 19.92
C SER A 79 -8.72 -12.97 20.11
N LEU A 80 -9.43 -13.45 19.08
CA LEU A 80 -10.27 -14.63 19.18
C LEU A 80 -9.43 -15.88 19.50
N GLN A 81 -9.83 -16.58 20.58
CA GLN A 81 -9.26 -17.86 21.06
C GLN A 81 -7.88 -17.78 21.75
N ALA A 82 -7.68 -16.75 22.56
CA ALA A 82 -6.53 -16.69 23.46
C ALA A 82 -6.75 -17.54 24.73
N ASP A 83 -6.87 -18.86 24.59
CA ASP A 83 -6.87 -19.78 25.76
C ASP A 83 -5.45 -20.10 26.25
N ASP A 84 -4.44 -19.85 25.43
CA ASP A 84 -3.03 -19.89 25.87
C ASP A 84 -2.37 -18.57 25.51
N ALA A 85 -2.03 -17.82 26.57
CA ALA A 85 -1.34 -16.57 26.48
C ALA A 85 -0.20 -16.61 25.47
N GLU A 86 -0.34 -15.78 24.41
CA GLU A 86 0.79 -15.21 23.74
C GLU A 86 1.81 -16.17 23.11
N THR A 87 1.41 -16.97 22.13
CA THR A 87 2.44 -17.34 21.18
C THR A 87 2.87 -16.05 20.47
N PRO A 88 4.08 -15.52 20.74
CA PRO A 88 4.51 -14.29 20.09
C PRO A 88 4.47 -14.46 18.59
N LEU A 89 3.99 -13.44 17.87
CA LEU A 89 4.10 -13.33 16.42
C LEU A 89 5.06 -12.18 16.12
N PRO A 90 6.38 -12.43 16.19
CA PRO A 90 7.38 -11.36 16.11
C PRO A 90 7.27 -10.52 14.84
N GLY A 91 6.95 -11.17 13.71
CA GLY A 91 6.74 -10.46 12.44
C GLY A 91 5.56 -9.50 12.47
N ALA A 92 4.46 -9.86 13.15
CA ALA A 92 3.32 -8.96 13.32
C ALA A 92 3.66 -7.75 14.21
N LEU A 93 4.38 -7.98 15.30
CA LEU A 93 4.86 -6.90 16.18
C LEU A 93 5.81 -5.98 15.43
N GLN A 94 6.75 -6.53 14.68
CA GLN A 94 7.68 -5.76 13.87
C GLN A 94 6.94 -4.89 12.85
N LEU A 95 5.98 -5.47 12.13
CA LEU A 95 5.19 -4.75 11.12
C LEU A 95 4.34 -3.65 11.76
N LYS A 96 3.73 -3.92 12.92
CA LYS A 96 3.02 -2.90 13.71
C LYS A 96 3.95 -1.74 14.09
N HIS A 97 5.08 -2.01 14.71
CA HIS A 97 6.05 -0.97 15.10
C HIS A 97 6.53 -0.16 13.89
N GLN A 98 6.74 -0.81 12.76
CA GLN A 98 7.14 -0.13 11.55
C GLN A 98 6.03 0.79 11.03
N ALA A 99 4.79 0.31 10.98
CA ALA A 99 3.66 1.13 10.55
C ALA A 99 3.45 2.35 11.48
N GLU A 100 3.59 2.17 12.80
CA GLU A 100 3.51 3.26 13.76
C GLU A 100 4.70 4.26 13.65
N SER A 101 5.87 3.79 13.24
CA SER A 101 7.07 4.63 13.08
C SER A 101 7.11 5.45 11.78
N ILE A 102 6.22 5.18 10.83
CA ILE A 102 6.15 5.95 9.58
C ILE A 102 6.05 7.45 9.86
N SER A 103 5.19 7.87 10.81
CA SER A 103 4.88 9.28 11.05
C SER A 103 6.12 10.14 11.25
N SER A 104 7.03 9.73 12.12
CA SER A 104 8.20 10.54 12.46
C SER A 104 9.17 10.73 11.28
N ALA A 105 9.43 9.67 10.51
CA ALA A 105 10.30 9.73 9.34
C ALA A 105 9.63 10.48 8.17
N PHE A 106 8.33 10.30 8.02
CA PHE A 106 7.50 10.94 7.00
C PHE A 106 7.44 12.46 7.22
N ASP A 107 7.09 12.90 8.43
CA ASP A 107 6.99 14.32 8.79
C ASP A 107 8.34 15.03 8.60
N LEU A 108 9.44 14.42 9.09
CA LEU A 108 10.79 14.96 8.90
C LEU A 108 11.17 15.08 7.42
N SER A 109 10.73 14.13 6.60
CA SER A 109 10.99 14.15 5.15
C SER A 109 10.19 15.26 4.47
N LEU A 110 8.94 15.48 4.86
CA LEU A 110 8.11 16.57 4.35
C LEU A 110 8.63 17.95 4.75
N GLU A 111 9.08 18.13 6.00
CA GLU A 111 9.71 19.37 6.46
C GLU A 111 10.94 19.75 5.62
N LYS A 112 11.68 18.76 5.13
CA LYS A 112 12.84 18.92 4.27
C LYS A 112 12.50 18.97 2.77
N LEU A 113 11.21 18.94 2.41
CA LEU A 113 10.74 18.81 1.03
C LEU A 113 11.30 17.59 0.30
N SER A 114 11.64 16.54 1.04
CA SER A 114 12.23 15.29 0.54
C SER A 114 11.15 14.25 0.25
N PHE A 115 10.30 14.55 -0.72
CA PHE A 115 9.10 13.73 -1.01
C PHE A 115 9.44 12.29 -1.37
N GLY A 116 10.54 12.07 -2.09
CA GLY A 116 11.02 10.73 -2.41
C GLY A 116 11.30 9.89 -1.16
N HIS A 117 11.96 10.47 -0.14
CA HIS A 117 12.20 9.77 1.13
C HIS A 117 10.93 9.53 1.94
N ALA A 118 9.96 10.46 1.90
CA ALA A 118 8.65 10.21 2.52
C ALA A 118 7.98 8.98 1.91
N ILE A 119 8.02 8.86 0.59
CA ILE A 119 7.50 7.69 -0.14
C ILE A 119 8.32 6.42 0.18
N ASP A 120 9.66 6.51 0.27
CA ASP A 120 10.51 5.38 0.64
C ASP A 120 10.07 4.75 1.98
N THR A 121 9.77 5.57 2.97
CA THR A 121 9.33 5.10 4.29
C THR A 121 8.05 4.26 4.20
N VAL A 122 7.11 4.67 3.35
CA VAL A 122 5.87 3.92 3.10
C VAL A 122 6.17 2.62 2.34
N TRP A 123 7.07 2.67 1.33
CA TRP A 123 7.45 1.50 0.53
C TRP A 123 8.20 0.44 1.34
N ASP A 124 9.02 0.85 2.30
CA ASP A 124 9.67 -0.09 3.23
C ASP A 124 8.63 -0.89 4.03
N THR A 125 7.54 -0.24 4.43
CA THR A 125 6.43 -0.93 5.10
C THR A 125 5.68 -1.87 4.16
N ILE A 126 5.43 -1.48 2.91
CA ILE A 126 4.82 -2.34 1.88
C ILE A 126 5.68 -3.58 1.62
N ASN A 127 7.00 -3.41 1.47
CA ASN A 127 7.93 -4.49 1.22
C ASN A 127 7.99 -5.48 2.39
N ASN A 128 8.00 -4.97 3.62
CA ASN A 128 7.98 -5.82 4.81
C ASN A 128 6.63 -6.52 4.99
N ALA A 129 5.52 -5.90 4.61
CA ALA A 129 4.22 -6.57 4.61
C ALA A 129 4.14 -7.69 3.57
N ASN A 130 4.69 -7.49 2.37
CA ASN A 130 4.80 -8.55 1.37
C ASN A 130 5.69 -9.70 1.87
N LYS A 131 6.84 -9.39 2.48
CA LYS A 131 7.71 -10.40 3.10
C LYS A 131 6.99 -11.15 4.22
N PHE A 132 6.24 -10.44 5.07
CA PHE A 132 5.48 -11.05 6.15
C PHE A 132 4.43 -12.06 5.64
N ILE A 133 3.79 -11.80 4.48
CA ILE A 133 2.91 -12.79 3.84
C ILE A 133 3.68 -14.07 3.47
N GLU A 134 4.88 -13.95 2.91
CA GLU A 134 5.67 -15.11 2.51
C GLU A 134 6.18 -15.89 3.74
N ASP A 135 6.69 -15.20 4.75
CA ASP A 135 7.24 -15.79 5.95
C ASP A 135 6.17 -16.54 6.77
N GLU A 136 4.97 -15.96 6.89
CA GLU A 136 3.86 -16.54 7.67
C GLU A 136 3.01 -17.55 6.88
N ALA A 137 3.12 -17.52 5.56
CA ALA A 137 2.43 -18.44 4.65
C ALA A 137 0.96 -18.73 5.03
N PRO A 138 0.06 -17.73 4.98
CA PRO A 138 -1.33 -17.86 5.46
C PRO A 138 -2.10 -19.04 4.87
N TRP A 139 -1.78 -19.42 3.63
CA TRP A 139 -2.35 -20.60 2.97
C TRP A 139 -2.00 -21.92 3.67
N ASN A 140 -0.83 -22.01 4.31
CA ASN A 140 -0.44 -23.18 5.11
C ASN A 140 -1.14 -23.15 6.47
N LEU A 141 -1.28 -22.00 7.10
CA LEU A 141 -2.04 -21.84 8.34
C LEU A 141 -3.49 -22.29 8.16
N TYR A 142 -4.11 -21.93 7.05
CA TYR A 142 -5.46 -22.40 6.71
C TYR A 142 -5.52 -23.92 6.52
N LYS A 143 -4.57 -24.51 5.77
CA LYS A 143 -4.52 -25.97 5.56
C LYS A 143 -4.33 -26.76 6.83
N THR A 144 -3.56 -26.22 7.78
CA THR A 144 -3.30 -26.86 9.09
C THR A 144 -4.34 -26.50 10.15
N ASN A 145 -5.40 -25.78 9.76
CA ASN A 145 -6.48 -25.29 10.64
C ASN A 145 -5.97 -24.43 11.82
N ASN A 146 -4.83 -23.74 11.63
CA ASN A 146 -4.33 -22.79 12.62
C ASN A 146 -5.02 -21.42 12.43
N MET A 147 -6.32 -21.37 12.72
CA MET A 147 -7.16 -20.20 12.48
C MET A 147 -6.81 -19.04 13.41
N GLN A 148 -6.32 -19.31 14.62
CA GLN A 148 -5.86 -18.27 15.55
C GLN A 148 -4.67 -17.47 14.99
N LYS A 149 -3.63 -18.15 14.55
CA LYS A 149 -2.48 -17.48 13.94
C LYS A 149 -2.87 -16.80 12.64
N LEU A 150 -3.71 -17.46 11.83
CA LEU A 150 -4.20 -16.91 10.56
C LEU A 150 -4.98 -15.61 10.75
N SER A 151 -5.86 -15.52 11.77
CA SER A 151 -6.61 -14.30 12.06
C SER A 151 -5.68 -13.13 12.42
N ARG A 152 -4.67 -13.38 13.24
CA ARG A 152 -3.65 -12.37 13.62
C ARG A 152 -2.86 -11.89 12.41
N VAL A 153 -2.42 -12.80 11.55
CA VAL A 153 -1.68 -12.48 10.33
C VAL A 153 -2.51 -11.59 9.40
N LEU A 154 -3.75 -11.99 9.10
CA LEU A 154 -4.59 -11.25 8.14
C LEU A 154 -5.10 -9.92 8.72
N TYR A 155 -5.39 -9.84 10.02
CA TYR A 155 -5.68 -8.56 10.66
C TYR A 155 -4.50 -7.60 10.58
N THR A 156 -3.29 -8.08 10.91
CA THR A 156 -2.07 -7.27 10.84
C THR A 156 -1.85 -6.68 9.44
N LEU A 157 -2.02 -7.49 8.40
CA LEU A 157 -1.89 -7.04 7.01
C LEU A 157 -2.95 -6.01 6.62
N ALA A 158 -4.22 -6.26 7.01
CA ALA A 158 -5.32 -5.35 6.68
C ALA A 158 -5.17 -4.01 7.39
N GLU A 159 -4.78 -4.01 8.66
CA GLU A 159 -4.51 -2.79 9.42
C GLU A 159 -3.30 -2.02 8.88
N THR A 160 -2.24 -2.72 8.50
CA THR A 160 -1.08 -2.11 7.82
C THR A 160 -1.49 -1.42 6.52
N LEU A 161 -2.35 -2.07 5.71
CA LEU A 161 -2.87 -1.48 4.47
C LEU A 161 -3.72 -0.23 4.72
N ARG A 162 -4.49 -0.19 5.81
CA ARG A 162 -5.22 1.01 6.23
C ARG A 162 -4.27 2.18 6.51
N ILE A 163 -3.23 1.93 7.29
CA ILE A 163 -2.22 2.95 7.62
C ILE A 163 -1.47 3.41 6.36
N ILE A 164 -1.06 2.48 5.49
CA ILE A 164 -0.43 2.79 4.20
C ILE A 164 -1.33 3.71 3.37
N ALA A 165 -2.64 3.46 3.30
CA ALA A 165 -3.57 4.29 2.54
C ALA A 165 -3.57 5.75 3.03
N VAL A 166 -3.50 5.97 4.35
CA VAL A 166 -3.43 7.31 4.97
C VAL A 166 -2.18 8.06 4.50
N TYR A 167 -1.00 7.42 4.53
CA TYR A 167 0.26 8.05 4.11
C TYR A 167 0.39 8.20 2.59
N LEU A 168 -0.30 7.38 1.81
CA LEU A 168 -0.33 7.51 0.36
C LEU A 168 -1.29 8.62 -0.12
N PHE A 169 -2.28 9.00 0.67
CA PHE A 169 -3.30 9.96 0.25
C PHE A 169 -2.74 11.29 -0.29
N PRO A 170 -1.72 11.94 0.31
CA PRO A 170 -1.14 13.17 -0.24
C PRO A 170 -0.50 13.00 -1.63
N PHE A 171 -0.01 11.82 -1.95
CA PHE A 171 0.69 11.52 -3.20
C PHE A 171 -0.23 10.90 -4.25
N MET A 172 -1.08 9.98 -3.85
CA MET A 172 -1.96 9.18 -4.71
C MET A 172 -3.39 9.14 -4.15
N PRO A 173 -4.13 10.27 -4.16
CA PRO A 173 -5.43 10.37 -3.50
C PRO A 173 -6.46 9.37 -4.01
N SER A 174 -6.59 9.20 -5.33
CA SER A 174 -7.59 8.27 -5.89
C SER A 174 -7.26 6.80 -5.57
N THR A 175 -5.98 6.47 -5.46
CA THR A 175 -5.53 5.12 -5.06
C THR A 175 -5.83 4.86 -3.60
N ALA A 176 -5.50 5.80 -2.73
CA ALA A 176 -5.79 5.73 -1.31
C ALA A 176 -7.31 5.61 -1.04
N GLU A 177 -8.14 6.38 -1.74
CA GLU A 177 -9.61 6.26 -1.67
C GLU A 177 -10.10 4.87 -2.10
N LYS A 178 -9.52 4.29 -3.16
CA LYS A 178 -9.87 2.93 -3.60
C LYS A 178 -9.49 1.88 -2.55
N MET A 179 -8.31 2.02 -1.92
CA MET A 179 -7.90 1.15 -0.80
C MET A 179 -8.86 1.28 0.37
N TRP A 180 -9.21 2.51 0.74
CA TRP A 180 -10.13 2.84 1.82
C TRP A 180 -11.52 2.22 1.62
N LYS A 181 -12.06 2.35 0.40
CA LYS A 181 -13.33 1.74 -0.01
C LYS A 181 -13.28 0.21 0.00
N GLN A 182 -12.17 -0.38 -0.44
CA GLN A 182 -12.03 -1.84 -0.43
C GLN A 182 -11.90 -2.41 0.98
N LEU A 183 -11.30 -1.68 1.91
CA LEU A 183 -11.29 -2.00 3.34
C LEU A 183 -12.63 -1.68 4.03
N ASN A 184 -13.56 -1.03 3.33
CA ASN A 184 -14.90 -0.64 3.80
C ASN A 184 -14.86 0.23 5.08
N LEU A 185 -14.01 1.24 5.08
CA LEU A 185 -13.91 2.19 6.17
C LEU A 185 -15.02 3.24 6.08
N ALA A 186 -15.66 3.54 7.21
CA ALA A 186 -16.95 4.22 7.26
C ALA A 186 -16.92 5.71 6.94
N HIS A 187 -15.75 6.35 7.01
CA HIS A 187 -15.59 7.78 6.79
C HIS A 187 -14.71 8.06 5.58
N ASP A 188 -14.78 9.29 5.07
CA ASP A 188 -13.98 9.71 3.93
C ASP A 188 -12.51 9.93 4.35
N ILE A 189 -11.57 9.34 3.63
CA ILE A 189 -10.14 9.52 3.87
C ILE A 189 -9.69 10.98 3.71
N ALA A 190 -10.39 11.77 2.90
CA ALA A 190 -10.09 13.19 2.72
C ALA A 190 -10.37 14.04 3.99
N GLY A 191 -11.23 13.55 4.87
CA GLY A 191 -11.60 14.21 6.11
C GLY A 191 -10.78 13.79 7.33
N VAL A 192 -9.81 12.88 7.18
CA VAL A 192 -9.03 12.36 8.32
C VAL A 192 -7.73 13.14 8.54
N THR A 193 -7.25 13.13 9.78
CA THR A 193 -5.92 13.65 10.10
C THR A 193 -4.93 12.51 10.22
N LEU A 194 -3.72 12.72 9.70
CA LEU A 194 -2.62 11.74 9.78
C LEU A 194 -2.39 11.26 11.21
N GLN A 195 -2.39 12.17 12.19
CA GLN A 195 -2.12 11.83 13.60
C GLN A 195 -3.12 10.86 14.22
N ILE A 196 -4.39 10.92 13.80
CA ILE A 196 -5.45 10.07 14.34
C ILE A 196 -5.48 8.74 13.60
N GLU A 197 -5.51 8.80 12.28
CA GLU A 197 -5.71 7.61 11.45
C GLU A 197 -4.43 6.80 11.22
N SER A 198 -3.24 7.30 11.58
CA SER A 198 -2.02 6.49 11.54
C SER A 198 -1.83 5.61 12.78
N GLN A 199 -2.67 5.77 13.81
CA GLN A 199 -2.62 4.92 14.99
C GLN A 199 -3.10 3.51 14.69
N TRP A 200 -2.42 2.53 15.28
CA TRP A 200 -2.77 1.12 15.13
C TRP A 200 -4.10 0.79 15.81
N GLY A 201 -4.90 -0.07 15.18
CA GLY A 201 -6.18 -0.52 15.72
C GLY A 201 -7.40 0.22 15.17
N GLY A 202 -7.22 1.05 14.13
CA GLY A 202 -8.31 1.78 13.48
C GLY A 202 -9.25 0.90 12.65
N LEU A 203 -8.78 -0.21 12.12
CA LEU A 203 -9.61 -1.18 11.40
C LEU A 203 -10.34 -2.09 12.41
N ARG A 204 -11.65 -1.99 12.47
CA ARG A 204 -12.45 -2.77 13.41
C ARG A 204 -12.57 -4.23 12.96
N PRO A 205 -12.27 -5.23 13.82
CA PRO A 205 -12.66 -6.62 13.58
C PRO A 205 -14.15 -6.73 13.28
N GLY A 206 -14.53 -7.66 12.41
CA GLY A 206 -15.93 -7.81 11.98
C GLY A 206 -16.30 -6.90 10.79
N THR A 207 -15.46 -5.99 10.37
CA THR A 207 -15.71 -5.18 9.16
C THR A 207 -15.78 -6.08 7.93
N LYS A 208 -16.85 -5.94 7.13
CA LYS A 208 -17.03 -6.64 5.85
C LYS A 208 -16.24 -5.89 4.77
N ILE A 209 -15.19 -6.48 4.22
CA ILE A 209 -14.44 -5.87 3.12
C ILE A 209 -15.27 -5.80 1.83
N CYS A 210 -14.93 -4.85 0.96
CA CYS A 210 -15.54 -4.64 -0.35
C CYS A 210 -14.48 -4.79 -1.44
N LYS A 211 -14.00 -6.02 -1.67
CA LYS A 211 -12.95 -6.26 -2.67
C LYS A 211 -13.39 -5.77 -4.04
N GLY A 212 -12.60 -4.87 -4.61
CA GLY A 212 -12.80 -4.29 -5.93
C GLY A 212 -11.83 -4.84 -6.98
N PRO A 213 -11.77 -4.22 -8.16
CA PRO A 213 -10.77 -4.53 -9.18
C PRO A 213 -9.35 -4.24 -8.67
N ALA A 214 -8.35 -4.80 -9.36
CA ALA A 214 -6.96 -4.50 -9.10
C ALA A 214 -6.69 -2.99 -9.16
N LEU A 215 -5.92 -2.46 -8.21
CA LEU A 215 -5.56 -1.02 -8.18
C LEU A 215 -4.80 -0.61 -9.44
N PHE A 216 -3.86 -1.45 -9.84
CA PHE A 216 -2.96 -1.23 -10.96
C PHE A 216 -2.87 -2.50 -11.82
N PRO A 217 -3.66 -2.58 -12.92
CA PRO A 217 -3.48 -3.65 -13.90
C PRO A 217 -2.06 -3.55 -14.50
N ARG A 218 -1.36 -4.67 -14.57
CA ARG A 218 0.00 -4.71 -15.13
C ARG A 218 -0.01 -4.26 -16.59
N ILE A 219 0.93 -3.39 -16.93
CA ILE A 219 1.12 -2.91 -18.31
C ILE A 219 2.10 -3.84 -19.01
N GLU A 220 1.66 -4.43 -20.13
CA GLU A 220 2.54 -5.20 -20.99
C GLU A 220 3.54 -4.25 -21.67
N THR A 221 4.81 -4.53 -21.48
CA THR A 221 5.85 -3.87 -22.27
C THR A 221 5.93 -4.59 -23.60
N ASP A 222 5.36 -3.99 -24.64
CA ASP A 222 5.61 -4.46 -26.01
C ASP A 222 7.12 -4.57 -26.23
N LYS A 223 7.54 -5.75 -26.69
CA LYS A 223 8.95 -6.03 -27.03
C LYS A 223 9.45 -5.22 -28.24
N THR A 224 8.72 -4.20 -28.64
CA THR A 224 8.96 -3.37 -29.83
C THR A 224 9.05 -1.89 -29.45
N LEU A 225 10.05 -1.54 -28.63
CA LEU A 225 10.59 -0.17 -28.54
C LEU A 225 12.10 -0.23 -28.37
#